data_410ff43429d585af591aff83b4d3f774
#
_entry.id   410ff43429d585af591aff83b4d3f774
#
_cell.length_a   1.000
_cell.length_b   1.000
_cell.length_c   1.000
_cell.angle_alpha   90.00
_cell.angle_beta   90.00
_cell.angle_gamma   90.00
#
_symmetry.space_group_name_H-M   'P 1'
#
loop_
_entity.id
_entity.type
_entity.pdbx_description
1 polymer ?
#
loop_
_entity_poly.entity_id
_entity_poly.type
_entity_poly.pdbx_seq_one_letter_code
_entity_poly.pdbx_strand_id
1 'polypeptide(L)'
;MFFYEVNLTVTSDIINEYAAWLREHVREMLEIDGFEAAAWYERSDDAETIPDGDDVQGTRYWTIQYQVRDREALQAYFDDHAEAMRASGAKYADDVEVTRRILQQRSIFHGKRGEDTGPM
;
A
#
# COMPACT_ATOMS: atom_id res chain seq x y z
N MET A 1 -5.39 -15.60 0.70
CA MET A 1 -4.49 -14.47 0.44
C MET A 1 -5.02 -13.22 1.09
N PHE A 2 -4.17 -12.54 1.80
CA PHE A 2 -4.53 -11.30 2.47
C PHE A 2 -3.74 -10.14 1.90
N PHE A 3 -4.35 -8.97 1.91
CA PHE A 3 -3.66 -7.73 1.57
C PHE A 3 -3.77 -6.76 2.74
N TYR A 4 -2.63 -6.24 3.14
CA TYR A 4 -2.56 -5.18 4.14
C TYR A 4 -2.40 -3.88 3.36
N GLU A 5 -3.41 -3.03 3.42
CA GLU A 5 -3.46 -1.83 2.59
C GLU A 5 -3.24 -0.60 3.45
N VAL A 6 -2.30 0.23 3.02
CA VAL A 6 -1.96 1.47 3.70
C VAL A 6 -2.27 2.62 2.76
N ASN A 7 -3.20 3.48 3.15
CA ASN A 7 -3.62 4.62 2.34
C ASN A 7 -3.01 5.88 2.90
N LEU A 8 -2.37 6.66 2.04
CA LEU A 8 -1.57 7.81 2.43
C LEU A 8 -2.06 9.05 1.72
N THR A 9 -2.20 10.13 2.49
CA THR A 9 -2.44 11.46 1.94
C THR A 9 -1.24 12.30 2.31
N VAL A 10 -0.45 12.71 1.31
CA VAL A 10 0.88 13.31 1.51
C VAL A 10 0.85 14.76 1.04
N THR A 11 1.21 15.68 1.93
CA THR A 11 1.23 17.10 1.55
C THR A 11 2.33 17.40 0.55
N SER A 12 2.10 18.43 -0.26
CA SER A 12 3.00 18.77 -1.36
C SER A 12 4.42 19.08 -0.92
N ASP A 13 4.58 19.61 0.29
CA ASP A 13 5.89 20.08 0.75
C ASP A 13 6.91 18.97 0.94
N ILE A 14 6.46 17.76 1.21
CA ILE A 14 7.37 16.67 1.54
C ILE A 14 7.32 15.50 0.57
N ILE A 15 6.68 15.68 -0.59
CA ILE A 15 6.45 14.58 -1.52
C ILE A 15 7.73 13.81 -1.87
N ASN A 16 8.77 14.51 -2.29
CA ASN A 16 10.00 13.85 -2.72
C ASN A 16 10.73 13.17 -1.57
N GLU A 17 10.80 13.85 -0.45
CA GLU A 17 11.44 13.30 0.74
C GLU A 17 10.67 12.08 1.24
N TYR A 18 9.36 12.19 1.33
CA TYR A 18 8.52 11.10 1.83
C TYR A 18 8.55 9.92 0.87
N ALA A 19 8.52 10.17 -0.44
CA ALA A 19 8.58 9.09 -1.42
C ALA A 19 9.88 8.29 -1.28
N ALA A 20 11.00 8.97 -1.06
CA ALA A 20 12.28 8.28 -0.86
C ALA A 20 12.25 7.44 0.42
N TRP A 21 11.75 8.00 1.50
CA TRP A 21 11.62 7.28 2.77
C TRP A 21 10.67 6.07 2.61
N LEU A 22 9.54 6.29 1.94
CA LEU A 22 8.53 5.25 1.77
C LEU A 22 9.07 4.07 0.97
N ARG A 23 9.86 4.34 -0.07
CA ARG A 23 10.45 3.27 -0.88
C ARG A 23 11.32 2.35 -0.03
N GLU A 24 12.14 2.92 0.84
CA GLU A 24 12.96 2.13 1.74
C GLU A 24 12.12 1.40 2.79
N HIS A 25 11.10 2.07 3.29
CA HIS A 25 10.19 1.47 4.26
C HIS A 25 9.46 0.25 3.68
N VAL A 26 9.02 0.35 2.42
CA VAL A 26 8.38 -0.79 1.75
C VAL A 26 9.35 -1.96 1.64
N ARG A 27 10.63 -1.68 1.32
CA ARG A 27 11.64 -2.74 1.26
C ARG A 27 11.84 -3.41 2.61
N GLU A 28 11.86 -2.62 3.68
CA GLU A 28 11.98 -3.18 5.03
C GLU A 28 10.78 -4.04 5.39
N MET A 29 9.57 -3.60 5.02
CA MET A 29 8.36 -4.39 5.25
C MET A 29 8.44 -5.74 4.55
N LEU A 30 9.02 -5.78 3.35
CA LEU A 30 9.14 -7.01 2.59
C LEU A 30 10.17 -7.98 3.15
N GLU A 31 10.95 -7.59 4.14
CA GLU A 31 11.84 -8.49 4.85
C GLU A 31 11.12 -9.23 5.97
N ILE A 32 9.91 -8.81 6.31
CA ILE A 32 9.13 -9.46 7.36
C ILE A 32 8.54 -10.77 6.81
N ASP A 33 8.66 -11.84 7.59
CA ASP A 33 8.15 -13.13 7.17
C ASP A 33 6.68 -13.07 6.78
N GLY A 34 6.35 -13.64 5.63
CA GLY A 34 4.99 -13.67 5.12
C GLY A 34 4.59 -12.49 4.26
N PHE A 35 5.38 -11.42 4.25
CA PHE A 35 5.14 -10.28 3.36
C PHE A 35 5.82 -10.56 2.03
N GLU A 36 5.04 -10.89 1.02
CA GLU A 36 5.55 -11.49 -0.21
C GLU A 36 5.70 -10.52 -1.38
N ALA A 37 4.91 -9.47 -1.39
CA ALA A 37 4.96 -8.48 -2.47
C ALA A 37 4.29 -7.20 -2.01
N ALA A 38 4.58 -6.12 -2.72
CA ALA A 38 3.92 -4.84 -2.47
C ALA A 38 3.71 -4.13 -3.79
N ALA A 39 2.64 -3.35 -3.85
CA ALA A 39 2.36 -2.50 -4.99
C ALA A 39 2.06 -1.09 -4.48
N TRP A 40 2.53 -0.12 -5.22
CA TRP A 40 2.34 1.29 -4.90
C TRP A 40 1.45 1.91 -5.98
N TYR A 41 0.32 2.46 -5.56
CA TYR A 41 -0.67 3.02 -6.46
C TYR A 41 -0.82 4.52 -6.25
N GLU A 42 -1.04 5.24 -7.34
CA GLU A 42 -1.57 6.58 -7.28
C GLU A 42 -3.09 6.42 -7.19
N ARG A 43 -3.72 7.05 -6.22
CA ARG A 43 -5.14 6.86 -5.96
C ARG A 43 -5.92 8.11 -6.31
N SER A 44 -7.07 7.94 -6.96
CA SER A 44 -8.07 9.00 -7.07
C SER A 44 -9.22 8.67 -6.13
N ASP A 45 -9.62 9.62 -5.32
CA ASP A 45 -10.77 9.45 -4.45
C ASP A 45 -12.05 9.95 -5.12
N ASP A 46 -11.93 10.46 -6.36
CA ASP A 46 -13.05 10.82 -7.21
C ASP A 46 -13.23 9.68 -8.20
N ALA A 47 -14.40 9.08 -8.21
CA ALA A 47 -14.67 7.87 -8.99
C ALA A 47 -14.59 8.08 -10.51
N GLU A 48 -14.56 9.31 -10.97
CA GLU A 48 -14.55 9.59 -12.40
C GLU A 48 -13.26 10.26 -12.89
N THR A 49 -12.32 10.50 -11.99
CA THR A 49 -11.05 11.15 -12.36
C THR A 49 -9.93 10.11 -12.33
N ILE A 50 -9.29 9.93 -13.48
CA ILE A 50 -8.14 9.04 -13.59
C ILE A 50 -6.92 9.78 -13.03
N PRO A 51 -6.16 9.16 -12.11
CA PRO A 51 -4.99 9.83 -11.55
C PRO A 51 -3.92 10.10 -12.61
N ASP A 52 -3.28 11.24 -12.50
CA ASP A 52 -2.12 11.57 -13.30
C ASP A 52 -0.94 11.76 -12.36
N GLY A 53 -0.21 10.67 -12.12
CA GLY A 53 0.87 10.65 -11.14
C GLY A 53 2.08 11.48 -11.52
N ASP A 54 2.22 11.81 -12.81
CA ASP A 54 3.41 12.50 -13.28
C ASP A 54 3.28 14.01 -13.19
N ASP A 55 2.07 14.53 -13.25
CA ASP A 55 1.83 15.96 -13.34
C ASP A 55 1.05 16.51 -12.15
N VAL A 56 1.02 15.79 -11.06
CA VAL A 56 0.27 16.20 -9.89
C VAL A 56 1.01 17.25 -9.13
N GLN A 57 0.36 18.39 -8.91
CA GLN A 57 0.84 19.40 -8.00
C GLN A 57 -0.04 19.38 -6.77
N GLY A 58 0.54 19.65 -5.63
CA GLY A 58 -0.21 19.64 -4.39
C GLY A 58 -0.19 18.26 -3.73
N THR A 59 -1.27 17.97 -3.04
CA THR A 59 -1.38 16.74 -2.23
C THR A 59 -1.38 15.49 -3.10
N ARG A 60 -0.67 14.47 -2.66
CA ARG A 60 -0.65 13.17 -3.30
C ARG A 60 -1.47 12.17 -2.52
N TYR A 61 -2.12 11.29 -3.25
CA TYR A 61 -2.94 10.22 -2.67
C TYR A 61 -2.36 8.89 -3.13
N TRP A 62 -1.72 8.17 -2.19
CA TRP A 62 -1.05 6.91 -2.50
C TRP A 62 -1.65 5.76 -1.72
N THR A 63 -1.57 4.57 -2.30
CA THR A 63 -1.93 3.34 -1.60
C THR A 63 -0.79 2.36 -1.79
N ILE A 64 -0.32 1.79 -0.67
CA ILE A 64 0.60 0.66 -0.70
C ILE A 64 -0.20 -0.56 -0.31
N GLN A 65 -0.16 -1.59 -1.14
CA GLN A 65 -0.88 -2.81 -0.87
C GLN A 65 0.14 -3.93 -0.71
N TYR A 66 0.24 -4.48 0.50
CA TYR A 66 1.15 -5.59 0.79
C TYR A 66 0.40 -6.90 0.66
N GLN A 67 0.96 -7.83 -0.10
CA GLN A 67 0.44 -9.18 -0.19
C GLN A 67 1.02 -10.00 0.96
N VAL A 68 0.16 -10.59 1.78
CA VAL A 68 0.59 -11.33 2.95
C VAL A 68 0.13 -12.78 2.80
N ARG A 69 1.04 -13.72 3.06
CA ARG A 69 0.85 -15.14 2.80
C ARG A 69 -0.40 -15.72 3.46
N ASP A 70 -0.62 -15.42 4.74
CA ASP A 70 -1.72 -15.98 5.49
C ASP A 70 -2.05 -15.14 6.71
N ARG A 71 -3.11 -15.54 7.41
CA ARG A 71 -3.59 -14.84 8.60
C ARG A 71 -2.53 -14.83 9.72
N GLU A 72 -1.84 -15.94 9.88
CA GLU A 72 -0.85 -16.06 10.95
C GLU A 72 0.31 -15.11 10.75
N ALA A 73 0.76 -14.96 9.51
CA ALA A 73 1.83 -14.02 9.20
C ALA A 73 1.40 -12.58 9.46
N LEU A 74 0.16 -12.24 9.11
CA LEU A 74 -0.35 -10.90 9.35
C LEU A 74 -0.50 -10.62 10.84
N GLN A 75 -0.99 -11.59 11.60
CA GLN A 75 -1.10 -11.44 13.05
C GLN A 75 0.27 -11.30 13.70
N ALA A 76 1.25 -12.07 13.24
CA ALA A 76 2.62 -11.95 13.74
C ALA A 76 3.20 -10.56 13.46
N TYR A 77 2.91 -10.00 12.30
CA TYR A 77 3.30 -8.63 12.01
C TYR A 77 2.73 -7.65 13.03
N PHE A 78 1.43 -7.77 13.31
CA PHE A 78 0.79 -6.85 14.27
C PHE A 78 1.38 -7.03 15.67
N ASP A 79 1.68 -8.24 16.07
CA ASP A 79 2.19 -8.51 17.41
C ASP A 79 3.65 -8.10 17.59
N ASP A 80 4.47 -8.30 16.56
CA ASP A 80 5.94 -8.20 16.71
C ASP A 80 6.58 -7.02 16.00
N HIS A 81 5.92 -6.45 14.98
CA HIS A 81 6.57 -5.48 14.09
C HIS A 81 5.82 -4.18 13.91
N ALA A 82 4.50 -4.19 13.99
CA ALA A 82 3.71 -3.02 13.56
C ALA A 82 4.07 -1.75 14.33
N GLU A 83 4.27 -1.85 15.62
CA GLU A 83 4.58 -0.68 16.44
C GLU A 83 5.87 -0.01 15.98
N ALA A 84 6.93 -0.81 15.80
CA ALA A 84 8.22 -0.28 15.37
C ALA A 84 8.15 0.29 13.94
N MET A 85 7.45 -0.41 13.05
CA MET A 85 7.35 0.03 11.66
C MET A 85 6.57 1.34 11.54
N ARG A 86 5.50 1.48 12.32
CA ARG A 86 4.73 2.73 12.34
C ARG A 86 5.52 3.87 12.97
N ALA A 87 6.29 3.57 14.01
CA ALA A 87 7.11 4.58 14.69
C ALA A 87 8.18 5.15 13.77
N SER A 88 8.67 4.37 12.82
CA SER A 88 9.72 4.84 11.90
C SER A 88 9.24 6.00 11.02
N GLY A 89 7.93 6.15 10.82
CA GLY A 89 7.37 7.25 10.05
C GLY A 89 6.84 8.40 10.88
N ALA A 90 7.06 8.37 12.20
CA ALA A 90 6.45 9.34 13.10
C ALA A 90 6.84 10.79 12.80
N LYS A 91 8.05 11.02 12.25
CA LYS A 91 8.49 12.38 11.94
C LYS A 91 7.67 13.04 10.84
N TYR A 92 6.90 12.25 10.10
CA TYR A 92 6.03 12.79 9.04
C TYR A 92 4.57 12.92 9.46
N ALA A 93 4.26 12.67 10.74
CA ALA A 93 2.87 12.58 11.21
C ALA A 93 2.04 13.84 10.94
N ASP A 94 2.67 15.01 10.93
CA ASP A 94 1.94 16.26 10.68
C ASP A 94 1.64 16.49 9.20
N ASP A 95 2.34 15.79 8.31
CA ASP A 95 2.27 16.02 6.86
C ASP A 95 1.67 14.85 6.09
N VAL A 96 1.42 13.74 6.76
CA VAL A 96 0.90 12.53 6.11
C VAL A 96 -0.24 11.95 6.95
N GLU A 97 -1.40 11.84 6.32
CA GLU A 97 -2.50 11.10 6.93
C GLU A 97 -2.40 9.65 6.49
N VAL A 98 -2.61 8.74 7.43
CA VAL A 98 -2.50 7.30 7.17
C VAL A 98 -3.77 6.61 7.62
N THR A 99 -4.38 5.84 6.73
CA THR A 99 -5.45 4.92 7.10
C THR A 99 -5.08 3.53 6.61
N ARG A 100 -5.62 2.52 7.26
CA ARG A 100 -5.25 1.13 6.97
C ARG A 100 -6.47 0.26 6.94
N ARG A 101 -6.42 -0.78 6.11
CA ARG A 101 -7.45 -1.83 6.12
C ARG A 101 -6.85 -3.14 5.67
N ILE A 102 -7.57 -4.21 5.95
CA ILE A 102 -7.16 -5.56 5.57
C ILE A 102 -8.18 -6.07 4.58
N LEU A 103 -7.68 -6.64 3.48
CA LEU A 103 -8.52 -7.25 2.46
C LEU A 103 -8.20 -8.73 2.41
N GLN A 104 -9.24 -9.56 2.36
CA GLN A 104 -9.06 -10.98 2.10
C GLN A 104 -9.58 -11.24 0.71
N GLN A 105 -8.74 -11.78 -0.15
CA GLN A 105 -9.17 -12.12 -1.51
C GLN A 105 -10.13 -13.31 -1.44
N ARG A 106 -11.35 -13.11 -1.92
CA ARG A 106 -12.37 -14.15 -1.96
C ARG A 106 -12.32 -14.90 -3.27
N SER A 107 -12.15 -14.18 -4.34
CA SER A 107 -12.14 -14.73 -5.69
C SER A 107 -11.42 -13.79 -6.62
N ILE A 108 -10.92 -14.32 -7.71
CA ILE A 108 -10.40 -13.50 -8.78
C ILE A 108 -11.12 -13.90 -10.07
N PHE A 109 -11.55 -12.91 -10.81
CA PHE A 109 -12.26 -13.12 -12.07
C PHE A 109 -11.42 -12.52 -13.19
N HIS A 110 -11.44 -13.17 -14.35
CA HIS A 110 -10.67 -12.69 -15.51
C HIS A 110 -11.62 -12.30 -16.62
N GLY A 111 -11.30 -11.23 -17.33
CA GLY A 111 -12.04 -10.84 -18.51
C GLY A 111 -11.75 -11.80 -19.65
N LYS A 112 -12.48 -11.67 -20.77
CA LYS A 112 -12.33 -12.56 -21.89
C LYS A 112 -10.91 -12.63 -22.42
N ARG A 113 -10.19 -11.53 -22.38
CA ARG A 113 -8.82 -11.52 -22.86
C ARG A 113 -7.90 -12.29 -21.96
N GLY A 114 -8.14 -12.18 -20.68
CA GLY A 114 -7.34 -12.90 -19.70
C GLY A 114 -7.62 -14.38 -19.78
N GLU A 115 -8.83 -14.74 -20.24
CA GLU A 115 -9.17 -16.10 -20.19
C GLU A 115 -8.82 -16.84 -21.41
N ASP A 116 -8.05 -16.26 -22.25
CA ASP A 116 -7.40 -17.06 -23.22
C ASP A 116 -6.73 -18.21 -22.54
N THR A 117 -6.55 -18.06 -21.29
CA THR A 117 -6.04 -19.10 -20.45
C THR A 117 -7.08 -20.11 -20.06
N GLY A 118 -8.33 -19.87 -20.40
CA GLY A 118 -9.35 -20.82 -20.10
C GLY A 118 -10.54 -20.21 -19.38
N PRO A 119 -11.52 -21.03 -19.10
CA PRO A 119 -12.73 -20.56 -18.44
C PRO A 119 -12.46 -20.14 -17.02
N MET A 120 -13.30 -19.29 -16.57
CA MET A 120 -13.27 -18.88 -15.18
C MET A 120 -13.74 -19.98 -14.27
#